data_bd4e587d6dd29f8a23e05091c26ccfe7
#
_entry.id   bd4e587d6dd29f8a23e05091c26ccfe7
#
_cell.length_a   1.000
_cell.length_b   1.000
_cell.length_c   1.000
_cell.angle_alpha   90.00
_cell.angle_beta   90.00
_cell.angle_gamma   90.00
#
_symmetry.space_group_name_H-M   'P 1'
#
loop_
_entity.id
_entity.type
_entity.pdbx_description
1 polymer ?
#
loop_
_entity_poly.entity_id
_entity_poly.type
_entity_poly.pdbx_seq_one_letter_code
_entity_poly.pdbx_strand_id
1 'polypeptide(L)'
;LEERVRALKSFPQPKTKHKLREFLGLVNFYHRFVPGCANILQPLNAMLSTAAGGEHKTLHWMKIHIDAFTQIKEALARASML
;
A
#
# COMPACT_ATOMS: atom_id res chain seq x y z
N LEU A 1 12.39 -12.64 -0.81
CA LEU A 1 12.29 -11.27 -1.24
C LEU A 1 11.51 -11.15 -2.54
N GLU A 2 11.83 -12.02 -3.41
CA GLU A 2 11.46 -11.90 -4.80
C GLU A 2 9.99 -12.15 -5.03
N GLU A 3 9.44 -13.21 -4.47
CA GLU A 3 8.04 -13.53 -4.68
C GLU A 3 7.10 -12.54 -4.00
N ARG A 4 7.40 -12.12 -2.78
CA ARG A 4 6.58 -11.17 -2.05
C ARG A 4 6.63 -9.79 -2.68
N VAL A 5 7.84 -9.36 -3.08
CA VAL A 5 8.00 -8.07 -3.75
C VAL A 5 7.30 -8.10 -5.10
N ARG A 6 7.40 -9.20 -5.82
CA ARG A 6 6.71 -9.37 -7.09
C ARG A 6 5.20 -9.27 -6.91
N ALA A 7 4.67 -9.92 -5.88
CA ALA A 7 3.26 -9.85 -5.55
C ALA A 7 2.83 -8.41 -5.24
N LEU A 8 3.66 -7.67 -4.52
CA LEU A 8 3.37 -6.27 -4.20
C LEU A 8 3.41 -5.38 -5.43
N LYS A 9 4.38 -5.60 -6.30
CA LYS A 9 4.52 -4.81 -7.53
C LYS A 9 3.33 -4.99 -8.47
N SER A 10 2.77 -6.19 -8.50
CA SER A 10 1.61 -6.49 -9.35
C SER A 10 0.29 -6.42 -8.60
N PHE A 11 0.31 -6.04 -7.33
CA PHE A 11 -0.90 -5.97 -6.51
C PHE A 11 -1.86 -4.95 -7.11
N PRO A 12 -3.11 -5.34 -7.37
CA PRO A 12 -4.08 -4.38 -7.94
C PRO A 12 -4.47 -3.36 -6.90
N GLN A 13 -4.96 -2.21 -7.38
CA GLN A 13 -5.43 -1.16 -6.48
C GLN A 13 -6.53 -1.73 -5.57
N PRO A 14 -6.33 -1.68 -4.25
CA PRO A 14 -7.33 -2.23 -3.33
C PRO A 14 -8.65 -1.50 -3.44
N LYS A 15 -9.73 -2.24 -3.61
CA LYS A 15 -11.06 -1.66 -3.73
C LYS A 15 -11.81 -1.62 -2.41
N THR A 16 -11.43 -2.48 -1.47
CA THR A 16 -12.09 -2.57 -0.19
C THR A 16 -11.10 -2.35 0.95
N LYS A 17 -11.65 -2.05 2.12
CA LYS A 17 -10.87 -1.88 3.32
C LYS A 17 -10.04 -3.13 3.64
N HIS A 18 -10.64 -4.30 3.45
CA HIS A 18 -9.96 -5.58 3.67
C HIS A 18 -8.73 -5.72 2.76
N LYS A 19 -8.89 -5.42 1.48
CA LYS A 19 -7.79 -5.53 0.52
C LYS A 19 -6.69 -4.50 0.79
N LEU A 20 -7.07 -3.29 1.20
CA LEU A 20 -6.08 -2.28 1.55
C LEU A 20 -5.28 -2.71 2.79
N ARG A 21 -5.94 -3.27 3.79
CA ARG A 21 -5.28 -3.77 4.99
C ARG A 21 -4.30 -4.89 4.64
N GLU A 22 -4.71 -5.79 3.74
CA GLU A 22 -3.86 -6.87 3.26
C GLU A 22 -2.61 -6.33 2.57
N PHE A 23 -2.78 -5.33 1.69
CA PHE A 23 -1.65 -4.68 1.02
C PHE A 23 -0.70 -4.03 2.02
N LEU A 24 -1.24 -3.27 2.96
CA LEU A 24 -0.42 -2.59 3.95
C LEU A 24 0.33 -3.57 4.86
N GLY A 25 -0.28 -4.71 5.16
CA GLY A 25 0.38 -5.75 5.93
C GLY A 25 1.59 -6.32 5.19
N LEU A 26 1.46 -6.53 3.90
CA LEU A 26 2.57 -7.00 3.07
C LEU A 26 3.68 -5.95 2.98
N VAL A 27 3.30 -4.69 2.80
CA VAL A 27 4.27 -3.59 2.72
C VAL A 27 5.04 -3.45 4.03
N ASN A 28 4.36 -3.62 5.15
CA ASN A 28 4.97 -3.50 6.47
C ASN A 28 6.15 -4.46 6.65
N PHE A 29 6.13 -5.58 5.95
CA PHE A 29 7.22 -6.55 5.97
C PHE A 29 8.52 -5.93 5.44
N TYR A 30 8.42 -5.00 4.50
CA TYR A 30 9.55 -4.35 3.85
C TYR A 30 9.75 -2.91 4.29
N HIS A 31 9.02 -2.49 5.32
CA HIS A 31 8.99 -1.10 5.78
C HIS A 31 10.40 -0.54 6.04
N ARG A 32 11.24 -1.31 6.68
CA ARG A 32 12.59 -0.86 7.06
C ARG A 32 13.53 -0.72 5.88
N PHE A 33 13.20 -1.32 4.73
CA PHE A 33 14.03 -1.26 3.53
C PHE A 33 13.67 -0.08 2.62
N VAL A 34 12.61 0.65 2.96
CA VAL A 34 12.12 1.75 2.15
C VAL A 34 12.24 3.06 2.93
N PRO A 35 13.21 3.93 2.58
CA PRO A 35 13.34 5.21 3.27
C PRO A 35 12.07 6.04 3.13
N GLY A 36 11.61 6.61 4.23
CA GLY A 36 10.41 7.42 4.23
C GLY A 36 9.11 6.65 4.01
N CYS A 37 9.14 5.34 4.23
CA CYS A 37 7.98 4.49 4.01
C CYS A 37 6.74 4.98 4.76
N ALA A 38 6.91 5.38 6.01
CA ALA A 38 5.79 5.86 6.83
C ALA A 38 5.12 7.08 6.19
N ASN A 39 5.91 8.00 5.65
CA ASN A 39 5.37 9.19 4.99
C ASN A 39 4.63 8.84 3.71
N ILE A 40 5.16 7.89 2.95
CA ILE A 40 4.52 7.44 1.72
C ILE A 40 3.18 6.79 2.02
N LEU A 41 3.12 5.99 3.08
CA LEU A 41 1.92 5.25 3.45
C LEU A 41 0.89 6.08 4.21
N GLN A 42 1.25 7.27 4.65
CA GLN A 42 0.36 8.09 5.47
C GLN A 42 -1.03 8.27 4.86
N PRO A 43 -1.17 8.65 3.58
CA PRO A 43 -2.50 8.80 2.99
C PRO A 43 -3.30 7.50 2.99
N LEU A 44 -2.63 6.38 2.76
CA LEU A 44 -3.29 5.08 2.73
C LEU A 44 -3.73 4.65 4.13
N ASN A 45 -2.90 4.89 5.13
CA ASN A 45 -3.27 4.60 6.52
C ASN A 45 -4.43 5.49 6.97
N ALA A 46 -4.42 6.76 6.58
CA ALA A 46 -5.51 7.67 6.89
C ALA A 46 -6.81 7.21 6.25
N MET A 47 -6.76 6.77 4.99
CA MET A 47 -7.94 6.25 4.31
C MET A 47 -8.48 5.03 5.02
N LEU A 48 -7.62 4.15 5.47
CA LEU A 48 -8.02 2.94 6.19
C LEU A 48 -8.71 3.29 7.52
N SER A 49 -8.17 4.27 8.26
CA SER A 49 -8.72 4.68 9.56
C SER A 49 -10.03 5.41 9.43
N THR A 50 -10.19 6.23 8.38
CA THR A 50 -11.36 7.09 8.23
C THR A 50 -12.47 6.47 7.40
N ALA A 51 -12.19 5.36 6.71
CA ALA A 51 -13.21 4.71 5.91
C ALA A 51 -14.36 4.21 6.78
N ALA A 52 -15.56 4.62 6.42
CA ALA A 52 -16.77 4.19 7.13
C ALA A 52 -17.18 2.81 6.65
N GLY A 53 -17.79 2.03 7.52
CA GLY A 53 -18.35 0.73 7.19
C GLY A 53 -17.40 -0.41 7.46
N GLY A 54 -17.78 -1.59 7.04
CA GLY A 54 -17.03 -2.83 7.30
C GLY A 54 -15.93 -3.10 6.30
N GLU A 55 -15.30 -4.24 6.49
CA GLU A 55 -14.12 -4.66 5.73
C GLU A 55 -14.36 -4.75 4.22
N HIS A 56 -15.60 -5.02 3.82
CA HIS A 56 -15.92 -5.20 2.41
C HIS A 56 -16.51 -3.95 1.75
N LYS A 57 -16.57 -2.84 2.48
CA LYS A 57 -17.01 -1.56 1.91
C LYS A 57 -16.02 -1.07 0.88
N THR A 58 -16.53 -0.56 -0.23
CA THR A 58 -15.72 0.00 -1.29
C THR A 58 -15.06 1.30 -0.82
N LEU A 59 -13.76 1.40 -1.04
CA LEU A 59 -13.01 2.60 -0.70
C LEU A 59 -13.19 3.66 -1.77
N HIS A 60 -13.14 4.92 -1.32
CA HIS A 60 -13.17 6.05 -2.24
C HIS A 60 -11.73 6.54 -2.45
N TRP A 61 -11.18 6.21 -3.61
CA TRP A 61 -9.80 6.59 -3.95
C TRP A 61 -9.75 7.98 -4.54
N MET A 62 -8.96 8.84 -3.90
CA MET A 62 -8.68 10.18 -4.43
C MET A 62 -7.28 10.16 -5.01
N LYS A 63 -6.91 11.24 -5.71
CA LYS A 63 -5.61 11.33 -6.35
C LYS A 63 -4.45 11.12 -5.36
N ILE A 64 -4.56 11.68 -4.16
CA ILE A 64 -3.51 11.54 -3.15
C ILE A 64 -3.30 10.07 -2.77
N HIS A 65 -4.36 9.29 -2.74
CA HIS A 65 -4.27 7.87 -2.42
C HIS A 65 -3.64 7.09 -3.57
N ILE A 66 -4.02 7.40 -4.79
CA ILE A 66 -3.47 6.74 -5.98
C ILE A 66 -1.97 7.05 -6.09
N ASP A 67 -1.59 8.29 -5.85
CA ASP A 67 -0.19 8.71 -5.88
C ASP A 67 0.63 7.96 -4.82
N ALA A 68 0.10 7.84 -3.61
CA ALA A 68 0.78 7.12 -2.54
C ALA A 68 0.96 5.64 -2.89
N PHE A 69 -0.07 5.03 -3.45
CA PHE A 69 -0.03 3.64 -3.87
C PHE A 69 1.04 3.43 -4.94
N THR A 70 1.09 4.30 -5.93
CA THR A 70 2.09 4.25 -6.99
C THR A 70 3.49 4.44 -6.43
N GLN A 71 3.68 5.41 -5.54
CA GLN A 71 4.97 5.70 -4.93
C GLN A 71 5.51 4.53 -4.15
N ILE A 72 4.66 3.87 -3.35
CA ILE A 72 5.13 2.75 -2.55
C ILE A 72 5.50 1.56 -3.44
N LYS A 73 4.77 1.34 -4.52
CA LYS A 73 5.10 0.27 -5.46
C LYS A 73 6.44 0.53 -6.14
N GLU A 74 6.69 1.77 -6.53
CA GLU A 74 7.97 2.14 -7.14
C GLU A 74 9.12 2.00 -6.15
N ALA A 75 8.90 2.41 -4.91
CA ALA A 75 9.93 2.30 -3.86
C ALA A 75 10.28 0.84 -3.60
N LEU A 76 9.28 -0.03 -3.57
CA LEU A 76 9.50 -1.47 -3.39
C LEU A 76 10.25 -2.06 -4.56
N ALA A 77 9.95 -1.61 -5.77
CA ALA A 77 10.66 -2.07 -6.96
C ALA A 77 12.14 -1.70 -6.87
N ARG A 78 12.44 -0.49 -6.43
CA ARG A 78 13.84 -0.05 -6.25
C ARG A 78 14.55 -0.87 -5.18
N ALA A 79 13.87 -1.09 -4.07
CA ALA A 79 14.44 -1.86 -2.97
C ALA A 79 14.77 -3.29 -3.40
N SER A 80 13.96 -3.86 -4.27
CA SER A 80 14.17 -5.25 -4.72
C SER A 80 15.34 -5.38 -5.68
N MET A 81 15.84 -4.27 -6.19
CA MET A 81 17.00 -4.29 -7.11
C MET A 81 18.33 -4.28 -6.34
N LEU A 82 18.28 -4.09 -5.07
CA LEU A 82 19.47 -4.13 -4.21
C LEU A 82 19.80 -5.56 -3.83
#